data_25eb2d3d349d80928e56158bd562ed0d
#
_entry.id   25eb2d3d349d80928e56158bd562ed0d
#
_cell.length_a   1.000
_cell.length_b   1.000
_cell.length_c   1.000
_cell.angle_alpha   90.00
_cell.angle_beta   90.00
_cell.angle_gamma   90.00
#
_symmetry.space_group_name_H-M   'P 1'
#
loop_
_entity.id
_entity.type
_entity.pdbx_description
1 polymer ?
#
loop_
_entity_poly.entity_id
_entity_poly.type
_entity_poly.pdbx_seq_one_letter_code
_entity_poly.pdbx_strand_id
1 'polypeptide(L)'
;MVIFLQMQNPFLSNVKSFCFFLLTFAPEFKNKLIDMNWIILLFAGLFEVSLTFCLGKARAASGIWFYLWGSGFLASTILSMALLAKAVQTLPLGTAYAIWTGIGAVGTVLIGIFVFKEPATPIRLFFLFTLIASLIGLKIVSY
;
A
#
# COMPACT_ATOMS: atom_id res chain seq x y z
N MET A 1 24.61 6.22 -47.58
CA MET A 1 23.50 6.01 -48.54
C MET A 1 22.54 4.90 -48.11
N VAL A 2 22.97 3.87 -47.40
CA VAL A 2 22.09 2.76 -46.93
C VAL A 2 21.15 3.17 -45.77
N ILE A 3 21.60 4.07 -44.89
CA ILE A 3 20.79 4.54 -43.73
C ILE A 3 19.61 5.44 -44.16
N PHE A 4 19.73 6.16 -45.30
CA PHE A 4 18.71 7.07 -45.78
C PHE A 4 17.52 6.34 -46.45
N LEU A 5 17.76 5.15 -47.02
CA LEU A 5 16.73 4.31 -47.66
C LEU A 5 15.86 3.56 -46.64
N GLN A 6 16.33 3.39 -45.40
CA GLN A 6 15.54 2.72 -44.33
C GLN A 6 14.50 3.64 -43.69
N MET A 7 14.55 4.96 -43.93
CA MET A 7 13.62 5.94 -43.33
C MET A 7 12.31 6.09 -44.11
N GLN A 8 12.14 5.46 -45.26
CA GLN A 8 10.89 5.56 -46.09
C GLN A 8 10.02 4.31 -46.06
N ASN A 9 10.28 3.36 -45.17
CA ASN A 9 9.43 2.19 -45.08
C ASN A 9 8.13 2.56 -44.32
N PRO A 10 6.93 2.49 -44.95
CA PRO A 10 5.66 2.86 -44.33
C PRO A 10 5.35 2.03 -43.07
N PHE A 11 5.90 0.84 -42.97
CA PHE A 11 5.82 -0.01 -41.79
C PHE A 11 6.56 0.60 -40.60
N LEU A 12 7.80 1.12 -40.80
CA LEU A 12 8.60 1.79 -39.76
C LEU A 12 8.00 3.13 -39.33
N SER A 13 7.35 3.85 -40.24
CA SER A 13 6.59 5.07 -39.93
C SER A 13 5.41 4.76 -39.01
N ASN A 14 4.63 3.71 -39.28
CA ASN A 14 3.53 3.27 -38.46
C ASN A 14 3.98 2.75 -37.10
N VAL A 15 5.10 2.02 -37.03
CA VAL A 15 5.69 1.57 -35.77
C VAL A 15 6.17 2.76 -34.91
N LYS A 16 6.80 3.76 -35.54
CA LYS A 16 7.20 5.00 -34.83
C LYS A 16 5.99 5.80 -34.32
N SER A 17 4.96 5.94 -35.12
CA SER A 17 3.70 6.59 -34.72
C SER A 17 3.01 5.83 -33.61
N PHE A 18 2.99 4.50 -33.64
CA PHE A 18 2.43 3.66 -32.61
C PHE A 18 3.29 3.71 -31.32
N CYS A 19 4.63 3.69 -31.42
CA CYS A 19 5.51 3.89 -30.27
C CYS A 19 5.37 5.30 -29.68
N PHE A 20 5.24 6.34 -30.52
CA PHE A 20 5.01 7.72 -30.08
C PHE A 20 3.65 7.85 -29.39
N PHE A 21 2.60 7.24 -29.93
CA PHE A 21 1.28 7.17 -29.29
C PHE A 21 1.34 6.46 -27.95
N LEU A 22 2.01 5.30 -27.86
CA LEU A 22 2.22 4.58 -26.59
C LEU A 22 3.02 5.40 -25.57
N LEU A 23 4.08 6.09 -26.01
CA LEU A 23 4.89 6.96 -25.16
C LEU A 23 4.13 8.20 -24.68
N THR A 24 3.18 8.73 -25.47
CA THR A 24 2.35 9.88 -25.10
C THR A 24 1.22 9.47 -24.14
N PHE A 25 0.64 8.27 -24.33
CA PHE A 25 -0.44 7.75 -23.46
C PHE A 25 0.08 7.04 -22.20
N ALA A 26 1.30 6.47 -22.25
CA ALA A 26 1.87 5.71 -21.14
C ALA A 26 2.02 6.50 -19.83
N PRO A 27 2.45 7.79 -19.81
CA PRO A 27 2.62 8.51 -18.55
C PRO A 27 1.28 8.78 -17.85
N GLU A 28 0.21 9.07 -18.59
CA GLU A 28 -1.10 9.36 -18.00
C GLU A 28 -1.76 8.09 -17.45
N PHE A 29 -1.66 6.99 -18.17
CA PHE A 29 -2.12 5.68 -17.71
C PHE A 29 -1.30 5.16 -16.54
N LYS A 30 0.03 5.38 -16.55
CA LYS A 30 0.94 5.03 -15.46
C LYS A 30 0.62 5.83 -14.19
N ASN A 31 0.38 7.13 -14.30
CA ASN A 31 0.02 7.97 -13.16
C ASN A 31 -1.29 7.51 -12.52
N LYS A 32 -2.32 7.24 -13.32
CA LYS A 32 -3.61 6.72 -12.83
C LYS A 32 -3.47 5.35 -12.14
N LEU A 33 -2.60 4.46 -12.65
CA LEU A 33 -2.32 3.17 -12.01
C LEU A 33 -1.55 3.35 -10.69
N ILE A 34 -0.61 4.29 -10.63
CA ILE A 34 0.13 4.62 -9.42
C ILE A 34 -0.84 5.14 -8.35
N ASP A 35 -1.73 6.08 -8.68
CA ASP A 35 -2.72 6.62 -7.75
C ASP A 35 -3.66 5.53 -7.23
N MET A 36 -4.12 4.63 -8.10
CA MET A 36 -4.96 3.50 -7.71
C MET A 36 -4.23 2.53 -6.78
N ASN A 37 -2.94 2.28 -7.00
CA ASN A 37 -2.16 1.39 -6.15
C ASN A 37 -1.82 2.00 -4.78
N TRP A 38 -1.77 3.34 -4.66
CA TRP A 38 -1.72 4.01 -3.36
C TRP A 38 -3.00 3.78 -2.54
N ILE A 39 -4.16 3.80 -3.19
CA ILE A 39 -5.44 3.48 -2.54
C ILE A 39 -5.46 2.00 -2.10
N ILE A 40 -5.01 1.08 -2.96
CA ILE A 40 -4.89 -0.34 -2.62
C ILE A 40 -3.96 -0.54 -1.41
N LEU A 41 -2.84 0.17 -1.36
CA LEU A 41 -1.90 0.14 -0.25
C LEU A 41 -2.54 0.64 1.06
N LEU A 42 -3.36 1.69 0.99
CA LEU A 42 -4.11 2.18 2.15
C LEU A 42 -5.06 1.11 2.69
N PHE A 43 -5.82 0.44 1.80
CA PHE A 43 -6.69 -0.67 2.21
C PHE A 43 -5.90 -1.85 2.77
N ALA A 44 -4.73 -2.18 2.21
CA ALA A 44 -3.84 -3.20 2.77
C ALA A 44 -3.46 -2.87 4.22
N GLY A 45 -3.10 -1.60 4.50
CA GLY A 45 -2.82 -1.11 5.86
C GLY A 45 -4.03 -1.17 6.80
N LEU A 46 -5.24 -0.89 6.29
CA LEU A 46 -6.47 -1.02 7.10
C LEU A 46 -6.77 -2.48 7.46
N PHE A 47 -6.52 -3.43 6.56
CA PHE A 47 -6.63 -4.86 6.89
C PHE A 47 -5.57 -5.29 7.91
N GLU A 48 -4.38 -4.67 7.90
CA GLU A 48 -3.36 -4.85 8.94
C GLU A 48 -3.86 -4.40 10.31
N VAL A 49 -4.59 -3.28 10.37
CA VAL A 49 -5.24 -2.80 11.60
C VAL A 49 -6.37 -3.76 12.03
N SER A 50 -7.14 -4.29 11.07
CA SER A 50 -8.22 -5.25 11.35
C SER A 50 -7.71 -6.56 11.95
N LEU A 51 -6.58 -7.08 11.44
CA LEU A 51 -5.99 -8.31 12.01
C LEU A 51 -5.54 -8.11 13.47
N THR A 52 -4.95 -6.96 13.81
CA THR A 52 -4.53 -6.67 15.19
C THR A 52 -5.73 -6.48 16.11
N PHE A 53 -6.84 -5.92 15.62
CA PHE A 53 -8.10 -5.87 16.35
C PHE A 53 -8.64 -7.28 16.62
N CYS A 54 -8.69 -8.16 15.61
CA CYS A 54 -9.13 -9.54 15.77
C CYS A 54 -8.24 -10.31 16.76
N LEU A 55 -6.93 -10.11 16.69
CA LEU A 55 -5.97 -10.71 17.61
C LEU A 55 -6.21 -10.25 19.06
N GLY A 56 -6.43 -8.94 19.26
CA GLY A 56 -6.75 -8.39 20.59
C GLY A 56 -8.04 -8.95 21.17
N LYS A 57 -9.06 -9.16 20.33
CA LYS A 57 -10.33 -9.80 20.76
C LYS A 57 -10.15 -11.29 21.02
N ALA A 58 -9.39 -12.01 20.19
CA ALA A 58 -9.11 -13.43 20.37
C ALA A 58 -8.38 -13.70 21.70
N ARG A 59 -7.46 -12.81 22.11
CA ARG A 59 -6.74 -12.93 23.39
C ARG A 59 -7.68 -12.96 24.61
N ALA A 60 -8.81 -12.25 24.56
CA ALA A 60 -9.78 -12.19 25.64
C ALA A 60 -10.92 -13.19 25.47
N ALA A 61 -11.00 -13.92 24.37
CA ALA A 61 -12.05 -14.84 24.03
C ALA A 61 -11.70 -16.28 24.42
N SER A 62 -12.74 -17.09 24.68
CA SER A 62 -12.61 -18.54 24.94
C SER A 62 -13.66 -19.33 24.15
N GLY A 63 -13.42 -20.62 23.96
CA GLY A 63 -14.31 -21.51 23.22
C GLY A 63 -14.49 -21.12 21.76
N ILE A 64 -15.74 -21.14 21.25
CA ILE A 64 -16.07 -20.87 19.85
C ILE A 64 -15.64 -19.46 19.40
N TRP A 65 -15.70 -18.48 20.30
CA TRP A 65 -15.33 -17.10 20.02
C TRP A 65 -13.85 -16.93 19.70
N PHE A 66 -12.99 -17.73 20.30
CA PHE A 66 -11.56 -17.77 19.97
C PHE A 66 -11.35 -18.15 18.49
N TYR A 67 -12.03 -19.20 18.02
CA TYR A 67 -11.93 -19.64 16.64
C TYR A 67 -12.53 -18.62 15.65
N LEU A 68 -13.61 -17.95 16.04
CA LEU A 68 -14.24 -16.93 15.23
C LEU A 68 -13.30 -15.71 15.02
N TRP A 69 -12.71 -15.21 16.09
CA TRP A 69 -11.74 -14.11 16.00
C TRP A 69 -10.43 -14.56 15.32
N GLY A 70 -10.00 -15.78 15.52
CA GLY A 70 -8.86 -16.40 14.86
C GLY A 70 -9.05 -16.50 13.34
N SER A 71 -10.24 -16.88 12.87
CA SER A 71 -10.56 -16.88 11.43
C SER A 71 -10.59 -15.48 10.84
N GLY A 72 -11.11 -14.50 11.56
CA GLY A 72 -11.03 -13.08 11.17
C GLY A 72 -9.60 -12.57 11.04
N PHE A 73 -8.73 -12.94 11.97
CA PHE A 73 -7.31 -12.65 11.91
C PHE A 73 -6.66 -13.24 10.64
N LEU A 74 -6.88 -14.52 10.36
CA LEU A 74 -6.32 -15.18 9.17
C LEU A 74 -6.83 -14.55 7.87
N ALA A 75 -8.13 -14.29 7.77
CA ALA A 75 -8.74 -13.66 6.61
C ALA A 75 -8.15 -12.26 6.37
N SER A 76 -8.04 -11.43 7.41
CA SER A 76 -7.45 -10.09 7.33
C SER A 76 -5.97 -10.15 6.92
N THR A 77 -5.20 -11.12 7.44
CA THR A 77 -3.79 -11.31 7.06
C THR A 77 -3.65 -11.64 5.58
N ILE A 78 -4.44 -12.57 5.06
CA ILE A 78 -4.40 -12.97 3.64
C ILE A 78 -4.76 -11.78 2.76
N LEU A 79 -5.83 -11.03 3.10
CA LEU A 79 -6.26 -9.86 2.34
C LEU A 79 -5.22 -8.73 2.38
N SER A 80 -4.65 -8.43 3.55
CA SER A 80 -3.60 -7.43 3.71
C SER A 80 -2.39 -7.74 2.83
N MET A 81 -1.88 -8.97 2.89
CA MET A 81 -0.73 -9.42 2.10
C MET A 81 -1.02 -9.44 0.60
N ALA A 82 -2.21 -9.89 0.18
CA ALA A 82 -2.60 -9.92 -1.23
C ALA A 82 -2.69 -8.51 -1.82
N LEU A 83 -3.27 -7.55 -1.09
CA LEU A 83 -3.36 -6.16 -1.50
C LEU A 83 -1.98 -5.49 -1.53
N LEU A 84 -1.13 -5.75 -0.54
CA LEU A 84 0.26 -5.28 -0.54
C LEU A 84 1.02 -5.81 -1.74
N ALA A 85 0.95 -7.12 -2.01
CA ALA A 85 1.60 -7.74 -3.17
C ALA A 85 1.14 -7.13 -4.49
N LYS A 86 -0.13 -6.73 -4.60
CA LYS A 86 -0.65 -6.02 -5.76
C LYS A 86 -0.12 -4.59 -5.85
N ALA A 87 -0.08 -3.84 -4.75
CA ALA A 87 0.39 -2.47 -4.71
C ALA A 87 1.87 -2.33 -5.11
N VAL A 88 2.73 -3.25 -4.65
CA VAL A 88 4.18 -3.22 -4.93
C VAL A 88 4.55 -3.62 -6.36
N GLN A 89 3.60 -4.01 -7.21
CA GLN A 89 3.87 -4.24 -8.64
C GLN A 89 4.22 -2.94 -9.38
N THR A 90 3.77 -1.79 -8.89
CA THR A 90 4.03 -0.49 -9.50
C THR A 90 4.69 0.50 -8.56
N LEU A 91 4.52 0.33 -7.24
CA LEU A 91 5.14 1.18 -6.24
C LEU A 91 6.53 0.66 -5.83
N PRO A 92 7.48 1.53 -5.48
CA PRO A 92 8.77 1.11 -4.93
C PRO A 92 8.55 0.27 -3.66
N LEU A 93 9.10 -0.95 -3.65
CA LEU A 93 8.87 -1.93 -2.58
C LEU A 93 9.17 -1.37 -1.18
N GLY A 94 10.32 -0.70 -1.03
CA GLY A 94 10.74 -0.16 0.28
C GLY A 94 9.78 0.89 0.81
N THR A 95 9.34 1.82 -0.05
CA THR A 95 8.38 2.87 0.32
C THR A 95 7.00 2.31 0.62
N ALA A 96 6.50 1.42 -0.24
CA ALA A 96 5.18 0.81 -0.06
C ALA A 96 5.13 -0.01 1.23
N TYR A 97 6.17 -0.81 1.49
CA TYR A 97 6.25 -1.60 2.72
C TYR A 97 6.33 -0.72 3.97
N ALA A 98 7.17 0.32 3.97
CA ALA A 98 7.28 1.24 5.10
C ALA A 98 5.95 1.96 5.40
N ILE A 99 5.22 2.40 4.36
CA ILE A 99 3.92 3.06 4.53
C ILE A 99 2.86 2.08 5.01
N TRP A 100 2.80 0.88 4.45
CA TRP A 100 1.88 -0.16 4.89
C TRP A 100 2.07 -0.53 6.37
N THR A 101 3.30 -0.83 6.78
CA THR A 101 3.62 -1.13 8.20
C THR A 101 3.35 0.06 9.09
N GLY A 102 3.61 1.28 8.62
CA GLY A 102 3.34 2.49 9.37
C GLY A 102 1.85 2.74 9.60
N ILE A 103 1.00 2.53 8.59
CA ILE A 103 -0.46 2.60 8.73
C ILE A 103 -0.94 1.55 9.74
N GLY A 104 -0.44 0.31 9.63
CA GLY A 104 -0.75 -0.76 10.57
C GLY A 104 -0.35 -0.40 12.01
N ALA A 105 0.86 0.12 12.21
CA ALA A 105 1.37 0.50 13.52
C ALA A 105 0.54 1.65 14.15
N VAL A 106 0.29 2.73 13.39
CA VAL A 106 -0.54 3.86 13.83
C VAL A 106 -1.94 3.38 14.20
N GLY A 107 -2.59 2.64 13.32
CA GLY A 107 -3.94 2.12 13.53
C GLY A 107 -4.02 1.18 14.73
N THR A 108 -3.03 0.32 14.92
CA THR A 108 -2.95 -0.58 16.09
C THR A 108 -2.84 0.19 17.40
N VAL A 109 -2.02 1.25 17.45
CA VAL A 109 -1.90 2.11 18.64
C VAL A 109 -3.23 2.80 18.93
N LEU A 110 -3.90 3.32 17.90
CA LEU A 110 -5.22 3.96 18.06
C LEU A 110 -6.27 2.96 18.58
N ILE A 111 -6.34 1.76 18.02
CA ILE A 111 -7.23 0.70 18.54
C ILE A 111 -6.86 0.32 19.98
N GLY A 112 -5.57 0.22 20.30
CA GLY A 112 -5.10 -0.04 21.66
C GLY A 112 -5.66 0.98 22.65
N ILE A 113 -5.58 2.26 22.32
CA ILE A 113 -6.07 3.35 23.17
C ILE A 113 -7.60 3.36 23.25
N PHE A 114 -8.30 3.37 22.10
CA PHE A 114 -9.75 3.59 22.08
C PHE A 114 -10.57 2.34 22.41
N VAL A 115 -10.14 1.15 21.95
CA VAL A 115 -10.90 -0.10 22.12
C VAL A 115 -10.43 -0.90 23.32
N PHE A 116 -9.09 -1.04 23.47
CA PHE A 116 -8.50 -1.82 24.56
C PHE A 116 -8.17 -0.98 25.80
N LYS A 117 -8.45 0.36 25.73
CA LYS A 117 -8.26 1.31 26.85
C LYS A 117 -6.83 1.31 27.39
N GLU A 118 -5.86 1.15 26.51
CA GLU A 118 -4.45 1.28 26.87
C GLU A 118 -4.13 2.75 27.25
N PRO A 119 -3.16 2.98 28.17
CA PRO A 119 -2.82 4.33 28.59
C PRO A 119 -2.21 5.15 27.43
N ALA A 120 -2.85 6.29 27.13
CA ALA A 120 -2.36 7.27 26.15
C ALA A 120 -1.38 8.23 26.82
N THR A 121 -0.12 7.83 27.01
CA THR A 121 0.88 8.72 27.59
C THR A 121 1.32 9.78 26.58
N PRO A 122 1.65 11.03 27.01
CA PRO A 122 2.08 12.09 26.09
C PRO A 122 3.29 11.71 25.25
N ILE A 123 4.22 10.96 25.81
CA ILE A 123 5.41 10.50 25.08
C ILE A 123 5.07 9.49 23.98
N ARG A 124 4.07 8.63 24.21
CA ARG A 124 3.56 7.68 23.21
C ARG A 124 2.92 8.41 22.03
N LEU A 125 2.13 9.45 22.32
CA LEU A 125 1.52 10.30 21.30
C LEU A 125 2.56 11.09 20.52
N PHE A 126 3.60 11.61 21.16
CA PHE A 126 4.70 12.29 20.50
C PHE A 126 5.38 11.38 19.46
N PHE A 127 5.72 10.15 19.82
CA PHE A 127 6.34 9.20 18.87
C PHE A 127 5.37 8.78 17.77
N LEU A 128 4.07 8.68 18.05
CA LEU A 128 3.07 8.40 17.03
C LEU A 128 2.98 9.53 15.99
N PHE A 129 2.99 10.79 16.42
CA PHE A 129 3.04 11.94 15.52
C PHE A 129 4.32 11.97 14.68
N THR A 130 5.46 11.67 15.28
CA THR A 130 6.75 11.60 14.58
C THR A 130 6.72 10.50 13.51
N LEU A 131 6.13 9.34 13.81
CA LEU A 131 5.95 8.26 12.85
C LEU A 131 5.08 8.71 11.66
N ILE A 132 3.94 9.33 11.91
CA ILE A 132 3.04 9.83 10.85
C ILE A 132 3.77 10.86 9.98
N ALA A 133 4.48 11.82 10.59
CA ALA A 133 5.24 12.83 9.85
C ALA A 133 6.32 12.19 8.97
N SER A 134 7.04 11.17 9.49
CA SER A 134 8.05 10.43 8.73
C SER A 134 7.46 9.67 7.55
N LEU A 135 6.28 9.06 7.70
CA LEU A 135 5.59 8.35 6.60
C LEU A 135 5.13 9.32 5.49
N ILE A 136 4.62 10.49 5.86
CA ILE A 136 4.25 11.53 4.90
C ILE A 136 5.48 12.04 4.16
N GLY A 137 6.58 12.31 4.90
CA GLY A 137 7.86 12.70 4.31
C GLY A 137 8.39 11.65 3.33
N LEU A 138 8.36 10.38 3.70
CA LEU A 138 8.79 9.28 2.85
C LEU A 138 7.95 9.19 1.55
N LYS A 139 6.64 9.40 1.65
CA LYS A 139 5.78 9.42 0.47
C LYS A 139 6.13 10.56 -0.47
N ILE A 140 6.42 11.77 0.05
CA ILE A 140 6.76 12.95 -0.76
C ILE A 140 8.09 12.75 -1.50
N VAL A 141 9.08 12.15 -0.85
CA VAL A 141 10.44 11.97 -1.42
C VAL A 141 10.54 10.76 -2.35
N SER A 142 9.54 9.87 -2.37
CA SER A 142 9.60 8.64 -3.18
C SER A 142 9.17 8.81 -4.65
N TYR A 143 9.04 10.05 -5.13
CA TYR A 143 8.80 10.40 -6.54
C TYR A 143 10.01 11.06 -7.18
#